data_f2013a5512908ae51d6170dc3ffb09a1
#
_entry.id   f2013a5512908ae51d6170dc3ffb09a1
#
_cell.length_a   1.000
_cell.length_b   1.000
_cell.length_c   1.000
_cell.angle_alpha   90.00
_cell.angle_beta   90.00
_cell.angle_gamma   90.00
#
_symmetry.space_group_name_H-M   'P 1'
#
loop_
_entity.id
_entity.type
_entity.pdbx_description
1 polymer ?
#
loop_
_entity_poly.entity_id
_entity_poly.type
_entity_poly.pdbx_seq_one_letter_code
_entity_poly.pdbx_strand_id
1 'polypeptide(L)'
;MRPARSFRRFALICALPAMLAAPAAAGPTIGLGLTFSFGNGRVDTGVGLRVFSDNRRDRAVGSLGVDYMFGSQSWRGTIGAGYLGNNTYIGLDLGIGLRDGTIDFGVGVGGANTKRAPAGGNGGGEAEAPAPDEPPVDDDFRGPIDRI
;
A
#
# COMPACT_ATOMS: atom_id res chain seq x y z
N MET A 1 -41.03 -28.14 2.11
CA MET A 1 -40.64 -26.81 1.60
C MET A 1 -39.39 -26.35 2.33
N ARG A 2 -38.20 -26.49 1.74
CA ARG A 2 -36.92 -26.00 2.29
C ARG A 2 -36.15 -25.24 1.20
N PRO A 3 -36.24 -23.92 1.10
CA PRO A 3 -35.29 -23.18 0.35
C PRO A 3 -34.73 -21.98 1.17
N ALA A 4 -33.78 -22.21 2.08
CA ALA A 4 -33.17 -21.11 2.81
C ALA A 4 -31.64 -21.18 2.91
N ARG A 5 -31.01 -22.25 2.41
CA ARG A 5 -29.54 -22.41 2.53
C ARG A 5 -28.75 -21.83 1.34
N SER A 6 -29.39 -21.62 0.20
CA SER A 6 -28.71 -21.14 -1.01
C SER A 6 -28.48 -19.62 -0.99
N PHE A 7 -29.37 -18.85 -0.36
CA PHE A 7 -29.29 -17.39 -0.35
C PHE A 7 -28.14 -16.84 0.51
N ARG A 8 -27.78 -17.55 1.60
CA ARG A 8 -26.66 -17.14 2.47
C ARG A 8 -25.28 -17.26 1.81
N ARG A 9 -25.11 -18.22 0.90
CA ARG A 9 -23.85 -18.42 0.18
C ARG A 9 -23.66 -17.39 -0.93
N PHE A 10 -24.73 -16.94 -1.56
CA PHE A 10 -24.68 -15.88 -2.58
C PHE A 10 -24.40 -14.51 -1.97
N ALA A 11 -24.95 -14.21 -0.79
CA ALA A 11 -24.71 -12.94 -0.11
C ALA A 11 -23.23 -12.79 0.33
N LEU A 12 -22.57 -13.89 0.69
CA LEU A 12 -21.17 -13.89 1.11
C LEU A 12 -20.20 -13.67 -0.08
N ILE A 13 -20.56 -14.17 -1.26
CA ILE A 13 -19.76 -14.01 -2.49
C ILE A 13 -19.88 -12.61 -3.08
N CYS A 14 -21.01 -11.94 -2.89
CA CYS A 14 -21.20 -10.55 -3.35
C CYS A 14 -20.58 -9.50 -2.42
N ALA A 15 -20.29 -9.82 -1.16
CA ALA A 15 -19.68 -8.87 -0.22
C ALA A 15 -18.15 -8.73 -0.43
N LEU A 16 -17.50 -9.74 -1.01
CA LEU A 16 -16.06 -9.71 -1.25
C LEU A 16 -15.59 -8.62 -2.24
N PRO A 17 -16.27 -8.40 -3.39
CA PRO A 17 -15.84 -7.36 -4.32
C PRO A 17 -16.12 -5.92 -3.84
N ALA A 18 -17.04 -5.73 -2.90
CA ALA A 18 -17.35 -4.40 -2.38
C ALA A 18 -16.23 -3.84 -1.47
N MET A 19 -15.42 -4.69 -0.87
CA MET A 19 -14.26 -4.26 -0.07
C MET A 19 -13.03 -3.87 -0.92
N LEU A 20 -13.02 -4.22 -2.20
CA LEU A 20 -11.94 -3.84 -3.13
C LEU A 20 -12.17 -2.49 -3.82
N ALA A 21 -13.35 -1.88 -3.62
CA ALA A 21 -13.66 -0.56 -4.13
C ALA A 21 -13.25 0.56 -3.15
N ALA A 22 -12.05 0.49 -2.58
CA ALA A 22 -11.46 1.64 -1.92
C ALA A 22 -11.12 2.70 -2.98
N PRO A 23 -11.44 3.99 -2.75
CA PRO A 23 -11.12 5.04 -3.72
C PRO A 23 -9.62 5.04 -4.00
N ALA A 24 -9.25 4.90 -5.26
CA ALA A 24 -7.89 4.84 -5.77
C ALA A 24 -7.18 6.21 -5.72
N ALA A 25 -7.18 6.87 -4.55
CA ALA A 25 -6.42 8.10 -4.35
C ALA A 25 -4.95 7.84 -3.92
N ALA A 26 -4.62 6.59 -3.59
CA ALA A 26 -3.26 6.19 -3.26
C ALA A 26 -2.98 4.85 -3.96
N GLY A 27 -1.92 4.79 -4.75
CA GLY A 27 -1.55 3.56 -5.46
C GLY A 27 -1.18 2.44 -4.49
N PRO A 28 -1.47 1.18 -4.83
CA PRO A 28 -1.00 0.05 -4.05
C PRO A 28 0.53 0.03 -4.01
N THR A 29 1.11 -0.53 -2.95
CA THR A 29 2.55 -0.74 -2.87
C THR A 29 2.89 -2.18 -2.54
N ILE A 30 4.09 -2.58 -2.90
CA ILE A 30 4.61 -3.91 -2.64
C ILE A 30 5.66 -3.82 -1.55
N GLY A 31 5.62 -4.78 -0.62
CA GLY A 31 6.63 -4.95 0.40
C GLY A 31 7.19 -6.36 0.40
N LEU A 32 8.45 -6.46 0.79
CA LEU A 32 9.16 -7.72 1.03
C LEU A 32 9.66 -7.71 2.47
N GLY A 33 9.52 -8.82 3.18
CA GLY A 33 9.94 -8.87 4.57
C GLY A 33 10.00 -10.27 5.17
N LEU A 34 10.34 -10.28 6.44
CA LEU A 34 10.32 -11.46 7.28
C LEU A 34 8.96 -11.59 7.96
N THR A 35 8.50 -12.81 8.08
CA THR A 35 7.25 -13.17 8.75
C THR A 35 7.54 -14.18 9.85
N PHE A 36 6.91 -13.96 11.01
CA PHE A 36 6.87 -14.91 12.10
C PHE A 36 5.42 -15.36 12.25
N SER A 37 5.15 -16.66 12.08
CA SER A 37 3.82 -17.22 12.25
C SER A 37 3.69 -18.00 13.53
N PHE A 38 2.53 -17.93 14.12
CA PHE A 38 2.16 -18.57 15.38
C PHE A 38 0.90 -19.41 15.14
N GLY A 39 1.04 -20.71 15.21
CA GLY A 39 -0.09 -21.64 15.03
C GLY A 39 0.26 -23.03 15.53
N ASN A 40 -0.75 -23.78 15.98
CA ASN A 40 -0.60 -25.17 16.45
C ASN A 40 0.51 -25.38 17.49
N GLY A 41 0.76 -24.38 18.36
CA GLY A 41 1.82 -24.46 19.37
C GLY A 41 3.24 -24.38 18.80
N ARG A 42 3.41 -23.94 17.57
CA ARG A 42 4.69 -23.75 16.89
C ARG A 42 4.87 -22.31 16.45
N VAL A 43 6.13 -21.90 16.40
CA VAL A 43 6.56 -20.65 15.77
C VAL A 43 7.34 -21.02 14.53
N ASP A 44 6.95 -20.46 13.40
CA ASP A 44 7.67 -20.64 12.14
C ASP A 44 8.09 -19.27 11.60
N THR A 45 9.21 -19.26 10.89
CA THR A 45 9.77 -18.03 10.29
C THR A 45 9.80 -18.20 8.78
N GLY A 46 9.49 -17.13 8.09
CA GLY A 46 9.44 -17.13 6.64
C GLY A 46 9.84 -15.80 6.01
N VAL A 47 9.83 -15.78 4.70
CA VAL A 47 9.94 -14.58 3.89
C VAL A 47 8.66 -14.39 3.11
N GLY A 48 8.17 -13.16 3.08
CA GLY A 48 6.88 -12.84 2.45
C GLY A 48 6.91 -11.68 1.51
N LEU A 49 6.10 -11.79 0.47
CA LEU A 49 5.76 -10.71 -0.44
C LEU A 49 4.34 -10.24 -0.09
N ARG A 50 4.17 -8.93 0.06
CA ARG A 50 2.88 -8.32 0.45
C ARG A 50 2.51 -7.19 -0.47
N VAL A 51 1.24 -7.08 -0.76
CA VAL A 51 0.63 -5.94 -1.44
C VAL A 51 -0.19 -5.18 -0.42
N PHE A 52 0.04 -3.90 -0.29
CA PHE A 52 -0.67 -3.00 0.59
C PHE A 52 -1.67 -2.15 -0.20
N SER A 53 -2.80 -1.84 0.41
CA SER A 53 -3.88 -1.07 -0.22
C SER A 53 -3.52 0.40 -0.48
N ASP A 54 -2.50 0.92 0.19
CA ASP A 54 -2.02 2.30 0.08
C ASP A 54 -0.48 2.32 0.12
N ASN A 55 0.14 3.37 -0.42
CA ASN A 55 1.60 3.58 -0.41
C ASN A 55 2.03 4.77 0.45
N ARG A 56 1.13 5.44 1.15
CA ARG A 56 1.45 6.58 1.99
C ARG A 56 2.07 6.09 3.30
N ARG A 57 3.14 6.75 3.72
CA ARG A 57 3.76 6.51 5.03
C ARG A 57 2.88 7.02 6.17
N ASP A 58 3.16 6.52 7.37
CA ASP A 58 2.51 6.89 8.63
C ASP A 58 1.00 6.59 8.64
N ARG A 59 0.62 5.45 8.03
CA ARG A 59 -0.77 4.99 7.94
C ARG A 59 -0.92 3.49 8.17
N ALA A 60 -2.06 3.15 8.75
CA ALA A 60 -2.55 1.78 8.77
C ALA A 60 -3.20 1.45 7.41
N VAL A 61 -2.86 0.30 6.86
CA VAL A 61 -3.30 -0.16 5.53
C VAL A 61 -3.68 -1.63 5.57
N GLY A 62 -4.59 -2.04 4.69
CA GLY A 62 -4.85 -3.45 4.45
C GLY A 62 -3.71 -4.11 3.67
N SER A 63 -3.48 -5.39 3.90
CA SER A 63 -2.46 -6.17 3.20
C SER A 63 -2.97 -7.52 2.75
N LEU A 64 -2.48 -7.95 1.59
CA LEU A 64 -2.58 -9.30 1.07
C LEU A 64 -1.17 -9.79 0.77
N GLY A 65 -0.88 -11.05 1.03
CA GLY A 65 0.47 -11.53 0.81
C GLY A 65 0.56 -13.03 0.61
N VAL A 66 1.78 -13.44 0.28
CA VAL A 66 2.20 -14.83 0.19
C VAL A 66 3.54 -14.95 0.89
N ASP A 67 3.62 -15.87 1.83
CA ASP A 67 4.82 -16.15 2.62
C ASP A 67 5.33 -17.56 2.32
N TYR A 68 6.64 -17.73 2.27
CA TYR A 68 7.29 -19.02 2.29
C TYR A 68 7.88 -19.26 3.67
N MET A 69 7.41 -20.30 4.34
CA MET A 69 7.78 -20.66 5.70
C MET A 69 8.92 -21.67 5.70
N PHE A 70 10.01 -21.36 6.40
CA PHE A 70 11.22 -22.17 6.36
C PHE A 70 11.11 -23.45 7.19
N GLY A 71 10.46 -23.40 8.35
CA GLY A 71 10.32 -24.55 9.24
C GLY A 71 9.38 -25.61 8.68
N SER A 72 8.24 -25.20 8.15
CA SER A 72 7.25 -26.11 7.54
C SER A 72 7.51 -26.39 6.06
N GLN A 73 8.45 -25.67 5.44
CA GLN A 73 8.73 -25.71 3.99
C GLN A 73 7.47 -25.61 3.14
N SER A 74 6.59 -24.69 3.50
CA SER A 74 5.27 -24.55 2.89
C SER A 74 4.97 -23.10 2.53
N TRP A 75 4.08 -22.93 1.56
CA TRP A 75 3.53 -21.64 1.19
C TRP A 75 2.30 -21.32 2.00
N ARG A 76 2.13 -20.06 2.32
CA ARG A 76 1.04 -19.52 3.13
C ARG A 76 0.49 -18.26 2.46
N GLY A 77 -0.82 -18.25 2.21
CA GLY A 77 -1.54 -17.05 1.79
C GLY A 77 -1.93 -16.22 3.00
N THR A 78 -1.82 -14.89 2.94
CA THR A 78 -2.06 -14.00 4.08
C THR A 78 -2.98 -12.85 3.74
N ILE A 79 -3.82 -12.50 4.71
CA ILE A 79 -4.64 -11.29 4.71
C ILE A 79 -4.46 -10.60 6.05
N GLY A 80 -4.30 -9.28 6.05
CA GLY A 80 -4.06 -8.58 7.30
C GLY A 80 -4.08 -7.08 7.20
N ALA A 81 -3.48 -6.45 8.20
CA ALA A 81 -3.26 -5.02 8.27
C ALA A 81 -1.79 -4.73 8.55
N GLY A 82 -1.29 -3.62 8.04
CA GLY A 82 0.07 -3.16 8.28
C GLY A 82 0.10 -1.68 8.58
N TYR A 83 1.16 -1.26 9.22
CA TYR A 83 1.52 0.14 9.37
C TYR A 83 2.73 0.44 8.50
N LEU A 84 2.59 1.40 7.60
CA LEU A 84 3.64 1.82 6.69
C LEU A 84 4.44 2.96 7.31
N GLY A 85 5.74 2.76 7.51
CA GLY A 85 6.68 3.79 7.91
C GLY A 85 7.46 4.36 6.72
N ASN A 86 8.65 4.89 7.01
CA ASN A 86 9.54 5.40 5.98
C ASN A 86 10.28 4.24 5.28
N ASN A 87 9.75 3.78 4.15
CA ASN A 87 10.22 2.64 3.38
C ASN A 87 10.25 1.31 4.16
N THR A 88 9.50 1.24 5.25
CA THR A 88 9.37 0.05 6.11
C THR A 88 7.92 -0.25 6.38
N TYR A 89 7.65 -1.47 6.82
CA TYR A 89 6.34 -1.83 7.35
C TYR A 89 6.46 -2.78 8.54
N ILE A 90 5.45 -2.73 9.39
CA ILE A 90 5.13 -3.77 10.36
C ILE A 90 3.68 -4.18 10.11
N GLY A 91 3.38 -5.47 10.17
CA GLY A 91 2.03 -5.97 9.88
C GLY A 91 1.64 -7.13 10.76
N LEU A 92 0.34 -7.27 10.91
CA LEU A 92 -0.33 -8.40 11.52
C LEU A 92 -1.19 -9.06 10.46
N ASP A 93 -1.18 -10.38 10.40
CA ASP A 93 -1.94 -11.13 9.41
C ASP A 93 -2.51 -12.44 9.94
N LEU A 94 -3.56 -12.87 9.27
CA LEU A 94 -4.06 -14.25 9.33
C LEU A 94 -3.57 -14.97 8.09
N GLY A 95 -2.98 -16.12 8.28
CA GLY A 95 -2.46 -16.94 7.21
C GLY A 95 -3.22 -18.24 7.06
N ILE A 96 -3.23 -18.74 5.84
CA ILE A 96 -3.76 -20.05 5.50
C ILE A 96 -2.67 -20.81 4.78
N GLY A 97 -2.23 -21.91 5.36
CA GLY A 97 -1.30 -22.85 4.73
C GLY A 97 -1.91 -23.42 3.44
N LEU A 98 -1.22 -23.22 2.31
CA LEU A 98 -1.75 -23.65 1.01
C LEU A 98 -1.70 -25.17 0.83
N ARG A 99 -0.95 -25.87 1.66
CA ARG A 99 -0.78 -27.33 1.60
C ARG A 99 -1.79 -28.08 2.46
N ASP A 100 -2.07 -27.58 3.65
CA ASP A 100 -2.84 -28.28 4.68
C ASP A 100 -4.08 -27.52 5.16
N GLY A 101 -4.27 -26.27 4.68
CA GLY A 101 -5.38 -25.43 5.08
C GLY A 101 -5.31 -24.95 6.53
N THR A 102 -4.18 -25.09 7.19
CA THR A 102 -3.98 -24.65 8.57
C THR A 102 -4.09 -23.14 8.66
N ILE A 103 -4.87 -22.65 9.61
CA ILE A 103 -4.98 -21.22 9.89
C ILE A 103 -4.01 -20.86 11.01
N ASP A 104 -3.23 -19.83 10.81
CA ASP A 104 -2.30 -19.29 11.77
C ASP A 104 -2.35 -17.77 11.81
N PHE A 105 -1.69 -17.21 12.82
CA PHE A 105 -1.52 -15.78 13.01
C PHE A 105 -0.08 -15.39 12.73
N GLY A 106 0.15 -14.26 12.06
CA GLY A 106 1.49 -13.81 11.71
C GLY A 106 1.78 -12.37 12.07
N VAL A 107 3.07 -12.12 12.31
CA VAL A 107 3.66 -10.79 12.41
C VAL A 107 4.70 -10.66 11.32
N GLY A 108 4.61 -9.60 10.51
CA GLY A 108 5.53 -9.32 9.42
C GLY A 108 6.24 -8.00 9.60
N VAL A 109 7.53 -7.97 9.26
CA VAL A 109 8.31 -6.73 9.21
C VAL A 109 9.17 -6.72 7.96
N GLY A 110 9.33 -5.55 7.33
CA GLY A 110 10.12 -5.48 6.10
C GLY A 110 10.18 -4.12 5.46
N GLY A 111 10.63 -4.11 4.21
CA GLY A 111 10.68 -2.94 3.36
C GLY A 111 9.44 -2.84 2.46
N ALA A 112 8.93 -1.64 2.28
CA ALA A 112 7.89 -1.32 1.32
C ALA A 112 8.19 0.04 0.68
N ASN A 113 7.85 0.20 -0.60
CA ASN A 113 8.05 1.47 -1.29
C ASN A 113 6.93 2.44 -0.88
N THR A 114 7.25 3.37 0.02
CA THR A 114 6.28 4.33 0.53
C THR A 114 6.55 5.74 0.05
N LYS A 115 5.50 6.50 -0.23
CA LYS A 115 5.56 7.92 -0.60
C LYS A 115 5.14 8.78 0.58
N ARG A 116 5.78 9.94 0.71
CA ARG A 116 5.32 10.95 1.67
C ARG A 116 3.90 11.36 1.27
N ALA A 117 2.97 11.37 2.25
CA ALA A 117 1.67 12.01 1.99
C ALA A 117 1.95 13.45 1.53
N PRO A 118 1.24 13.97 0.52
CA PRO A 118 1.26 15.40 0.26
C PRO A 118 0.98 16.09 1.58
N ALA A 119 1.81 17.06 1.96
CA ALA A 119 1.57 17.85 3.16
C ALA A 119 0.15 18.35 3.06
N GLY A 120 -0.71 17.94 4.01
CA GLY A 120 -2.13 18.24 3.99
C GLY A 120 -2.29 19.74 3.87
N GLY A 121 -2.54 20.24 2.68
CA GLY A 121 -3.05 21.57 2.45
C GLY A 121 -4.40 21.62 3.15
N ASN A 122 -4.45 22.32 4.26
CA ASN A 122 -5.67 22.89 4.76
C ASN A 122 -6.34 23.56 3.54
N GLY A 123 -7.59 23.19 3.25
CA GLY A 123 -8.33 23.63 2.10
C GLY A 123 -8.25 25.14 1.91
N GLY A 124 -7.60 25.53 0.88
CA GLY A 124 -7.52 26.86 0.31
C GLY A 124 -6.94 26.62 -1.06
N GLY A 125 -7.81 26.61 -2.08
CA GLY A 125 -7.37 26.60 -3.47
C GLY A 125 -6.54 27.84 -3.73
N GLU A 126 -5.23 27.67 -3.71
CA GLU A 126 -4.32 28.60 -4.34
C GLU A 126 -3.96 27.90 -5.66
N ALA A 127 -4.73 28.25 -6.67
CA ALA A 127 -4.31 28.06 -8.03
C ALA A 127 -2.95 28.76 -8.11
N GLU A 128 -1.90 28.01 -8.39
CA GLU A 128 -0.60 28.54 -8.76
C GLU A 128 -0.86 29.51 -9.91
N ALA A 129 -0.81 30.81 -9.60
CA ALA A 129 -0.91 31.85 -10.60
C ALA A 129 0.24 31.63 -11.58
N PRO A 130 -0.03 31.64 -12.89
CA PRO A 130 1.07 31.59 -13.87
C PRO A 130 2.06 32.67 -13.52
N ALA A 131 3.36 32.33 -13.55
CA ALA A 131 4.43 33.26 -13.32
C ALA A 131 4.19 34.51 -14.22
N PRO A 132 4.37 35.75 -13.69
CA PRO A 132 4.24 36.91 -14.50
C PRO A 132 5.22 36.77 -15.68
N ASP A 133 4.72 36.98 -16.91
CA ASP A 133 5.54 37.07 -18.10
C ASP A 133 6.64 38.09 -17.81
N GLU A 134 7.89 37.66 -17.90
CA GLU A 134 9.01 38.60 -17.89
C GLU A 134 8.79 39.64 -19.02
N PRO A 135 8.88 40.93 -18.72
CA PRO A 135 8.73 41.93 -19.77
C PRO A 135 9.80 41.69 -20.83
N PRO A 136 9.47 41.86 -22.11
CA PRO A 136 10.45 41.71 -23.19
C PRO A 136 11.64 42.61 -22.92
N VAL A 137 12.83 42.01 -22.92
CA VAL A 137 14.09 42.76 -22.85
C VAL A 137 14.20 43.52 -24.16
N ASP A 138 13.98 44.83 -24.13
CA ASP A 138 14.24 45.73 -25.27
C ASP A 138 15.75 45.77 -25.53
N ASP A 139 16.20 45.03 -26.50
CA ASP A 139 17.57 44.96 -27.00
C ASP A 139 17.92 46.19 -27.90
N ASP A 140 17.18 47.28 -27.74
CA ASP A 140 17.36 48.47 -28.60
C ASP A 140 18.00 49.66 -27.88
N PHE A 141 19.07 49.39 -27.08
CA PHE A 141 19.95 50.47 -26.63
C PHE A 141 21.27 50.43 -27.41
N ARG A 142 21.19 50.69 -28.72
CA ARG A 142 22.34 51.16 -29.50
C ARG A 142 22.46 52.68 -29.36
N GLY A 143 23.15 53.09 -28.31
CA GLY A 143 23.61 54.47 -28.23
C GLY A 143 24.58 54.83 -29.39
N PRO A 144 24.55 56.04 -29.90
CA PRO A 144 25.43 56.46 -30.99
C PRO A 144 26.88 56.50 -30.50
N ILE A 145 27.73 55.75 -31.19
CA ILE A 145 29.18 55.91 -31.04
C ILE A 145 29.59 57.22 -31.68
N ASP A 146 29.77 58.23 -30.85
CA ASP A 146 30.42 59.45 -31.30
C ASP A 146 31.88 59.21 -31.71
N ARG A 147 32.14 59.47 -32.93
CA ARG A 147 33.50 59.59 -33.47
C ARG A 147 34.04 60.94 -33.09
N ILE A 148 35.17 61.00 -32.44
CA ILE A 148 36.22 62.01 -32.63
C ILE A 148 37.56 61.28 -32.48
#